data_d61b33fe462324525d045d423b7a3eb0
#
_entry.id   d61b33fe462324525d045d423b7a3eb0
#
_cell.length_a   1.000
_cell.length_b   1.000
_cell.length_c   1.000
_cell.angle_alpha   90.00
_cell.angle_beta   90.00
_cell.angle_gamma   90.00
#
_symmetry.space_group_name_H-M   'P 1'
#
loop_
_entity.id
_entity.type
_entity.pdbx_description
1 polymer ?
#
loop_
_entity_poly.entity_id
_entity_poly.type
_entity_poly.pdbx_seq_one_letter_code
_entity_poly.pdbx_strand_id
1 'polypeptide(L)'
;LCIHLFLLRFISLNITKLRLNGFKSFVDPTEFEILPGLTGVVGPNGCGKSNLLDALRWVMGENKPTSMRGDGMDDVIFGGTSLRSARSYAEVNLQIENFDPEILPITTNENIIEIVRRINFESGSTYRIEGKEILAREVRLLFADYSSGSNSPSLVRQGQISNLINENPKSRKRILEEAAWISGLYHRRHESELKLNASE
;
A
#
# COMPACT_ATOMS: atom_id res chain seq x y z
N LEU A 1 -13.00 -32.77 -12.44
CA LEU A 1 -12.09 -32.93 -11.26
C LEU A 1 -11.11 -31.77 -11.07
N CYS A 2 -10.97 -30.83 -12.05
CA CYS A 2 -10.06 -29.67 -11.97
C CYS A 2 -10.66 -28.39 -11.36
N ILE A 3 -11.95 -28.34 -11.15
CA ILE A 3 -12.64 -27.14 -10.63
C ILE A 3 -12.53 -27.02 -9.11
N HIS A 4 -12.25 -28.11 -8.41
CA HIS A 4 -12.23 -28.15 -6.93
C HIS A 4 -10.90 -27.67 -6.32
N LEU A 5 -9.83 -27.53 -7.12
CA LEU A 5 -8.52 -27.06 -6.64
C LEU A 5 -8.33 -25.54 -6.73
N PHE A 6 -9.23 -24.84 -7.44
CA PHE A 6 -9.16 -23.39 -7.62
C PHE A 6 -9.86 -22.58 -6.51
N LEU A 7 -10.59 -23.26 -5.64
CA LEU A 7 -11.47 -22.63 -4.63
C LEU A 7 -10.87 -22.46 -3.25
N LEU A 8 -9.59 -22.79 -3.04
CA LEU A 8 -8.98 -22.84 -1.69
C LEU A 8 -7.73 -21.98 -1.47
N ARG A 9 -7.42 -21.04 -2.36
CA ARG A 9 -6.36 -20.04 -2.07
C ARG A 9 -6.95 -18.64 -1.81
N PHE A 10 -7.81 -18.50 -0.85
CA PHE A 10 -8.04 -17.22 -0.18
C PHE A 10 -6.82 -16.92 0.70
N ILE A 11 -5.70 -16.60 0.09
CA ILE A 11 -4.55 -16.08 0.84
C ILE A 11 -4.90 -14.62 1.18
N SER A 12 -5.53 -14.44 2.31
CA SER A 12 -5.75 -13.12 2.89
C SER A 12 -4.40 -12.60 3.36
N LEU A 13 -3.94 -11.52 2.75
CA LEU A 13 -2.75 -10.80 3.17
C LEU A 13 -3.02 -10.17 4.55
N ASN A 14 -2.31 -10.61 5.57
CA ASN A 14 -2.46 -10.11 6.93
C ASN A 14 -1.36 -9.09 7.23
N ILE A 15 -1.76 -7.84 7.44
CA ILE A 15 -0.87 -6.82 7.96
C ILE A 15 -0.77 -7.01 9.46
N THR A 16 0.45 -7.19 9.97
CA THR A 16 0.70 -7.44 11.39
C THR A 16 1.36 -6.26 12.10
N LYS A 17 2.13 -5.46 11.34
CA LYS A 17 2.85 -4.34 11.92
C LYS A 17 2.99 -3.19 10.93
N LEU A 18 2.88 -1.96 11.44
CA LEU A 18 3.15 -0.73 10.71
C LEU A 18 4.07 0.15 11.54
N ARG A 19 5.23 0.51 10.99
CA ARG A 19 6.19 1.40 11.64
C ARG A 19 6.38 2.65 10.78
N LEU A 20 6.37 3.82 11.42
CA LEU A 20 6.55 5.12 10.77
C LEU A 20 7.71 5.87 11.41
N ASN A 21 8.44 6.63 10.62
CA ASN A 21 9.49 7.52 11.10
C ASN A 21 9.59 8.74 10.18
N GLY A 22 9.49 9.93 10.75
CA GLY A 22 9.55 11.18 10.00
C GLY A 22 8.36 11.42 9.05
N PHE A 23 7.31 10.60 9.12
CA PHE A 23 6.16 10.65 8.23
C PHE A 23 5.06 11.58 8.78
N LYS A 24 4.84 12.72 8.14
CA LYS A 24 3.83 13.72 8.52
C LYS A 24 3.89 14.05 10.02
N SER A 25 2.86 13.72 10.80
CA SER A 25 2.81 13.95 12.25
C SER A 25 3.61 12.94 13.09
N PHE A 26 4.08 11.85 12.49
CA PHE A 26 4.90 10.82 13.16
C PHE A 26 6.37 11.15 13.03
N VAL A 27 6.87 12.06 13.89
CA VAL A 27 8.23 12.60 13.85
C VAL A 27 9.25 11.56 14.29
N ASP A 28 8.95 10.88 15.40
CA ASP A 28 9.80 9.86 16.00
C ASP A 28 9.34 8.46 15.56
N PRO A 29 10.21 7.45 15.59
CA PRO A 29 9.84 6.09 15.28
C PRO A 29 8.64 5.66 16.11
N THR A 30 7.53 5.36 15.43
CA THR A 30 6.28 4.94 16.04
C THR A 30 5.85 3.63 15.42
N GLU A 31 5.52 2.65 16.25
CA GLU A 31 5.16 1.31 15.83
C GLU A 31 3.72 0.99 16.26
N PHE A 32 2.97 0.39 15.36
CA PHE A 32 1.61 -0.08 15.59
C PHE A 32 1.55 -1.57 15.29
N GLU A 33 1.22 -2.37 16.30
CA GLU A 33 0.89 -3.76 16.14
C GLU A 33 -0.59 -3.90 15.73
N ILE A 34 -0.85 -4.74 14.74
CA ILE A 34 -2.18 -5.00 14.21
C ILE A 34 -2.49 -6.46 14.55
N LEU A 35 -3.33 -6.65 15.55
CA LEU A 35 -3.71 -7.97 16.03
C LEU A 35 -4.79 -8.60 15.13
N PRO A 36 -4.88 -9.93 15.09
CA PRO A 36 -5.97 -10.62 14.39
C PRO A 36 -7.35 -10.14 14.88
N GLY A 37 -8.28 -10.01 13.95
CA GLY A 37 -9.63 -9.52 14.23
C GLY A 37 -9.77 -8.02 13.98
N LEU A 38 -10.41 -7.29 14.90
CA LEU A 38 -10.66 -5.87 14.77
C LEU A 38 -9.67 -5.05 15.60
N THR A 39 -8.81 -4.29 14.94
CA THR A 39 -7.93 -3.31 15.57
C THR A 39 -8.47 -1.90 15.36
N GLY A 40 -8.70 -1.16 16.45
CA GLY A 40 -9.20 0.21 16.43
C GLY A 40 -8.14 1.24 16.82
N VAL A 41 -8.03 2.33 16.05
CA VAL A 41 -7.20 3.48 16.39
C VAL A 41 -8.07 4.64 16.83
N VAL A 42 -7.95 5.01 18.09
CA VAL A 42 -8.75 6.08 18.72
C VAL A 42 -7.85 7.22 19.17
N GLY A 43 -8.39 8.41 19.22
CA GLY A 43 -7.66 9.61 19.66
C GLY A 43 -8.42 10.90 19.30
N PRO A 44 -8.01 12.05 19.86
CA PRO A 44 -8.62 13.35 19.56
C PRO A 44 -8.44 13.76 18.10
N ASN A 45 -9.19 14.80 17.67
CA ASN A 45 -9.01 15.36 16.34
C ASN A 45 -7.62 15.99 16.19
N GLY A 46 -7.00 15.84 15.03
CA GLY A 46 -5.65 16.38 14.77
C GLY A 46 -4.48 15.51 15.24
N CYS A 47 -4.68 14.42 15.99
CA CYS A 47 -3.58 13.59 16.51
C CYS A 47 -2.91 12.66 15.46
N GLY A 48 -3.31 12.76 14.19
CA GLY A 48 -2.64 12.00 13.12
C GLY A 48 -3.30 10.69 12.69
N LYS A 49 -4.52 10.35 13.18
CA LYS A 49 -5.23 9.11 12.76
C LYS A 49 -5.33 8.95 11.25
N SER A 50 -5.67 10.01 10.53
CA SER A 50 -5.74 9.98 9.06
C SER A 50 -4.38 9.82 8.39
N ASN A 51 -3.30 10.26 9.05
CA ASN A 51 -1.93 10.08 8.54
C ASN A 51 -1.49 8.61 8.60
N LEU A 52 -2.08 7.81 9.50
CA LEU A 52 -1.84 6.38 9.55
C LEU A 52 -2.37 5.68 8.30
N LEU A 53 -3.59 6.02 7.86
CA LEU A 53 -4.17 5.51 6.62
C LEU A 53 -3.38 5.99 5.38
N ASP A 54 -2.92 7.25 5.41
CA ASP A 54 -2.06 7.76 4.34
C ASP A 54 -0.74 6.98 4.27
N ALA A 55 -0.13 6.64 5.41
CA ALA A 55 1.09 5.86 5.46
C ALA A 55 0.91 4.45 4.87
N LEU A 56 -0.19 3.77 5.21
CA LEU A 56 -0.54 2.48 4.61
C LEU A 56 -0.66 2.58 3.09
N ARG A 57 -1.42 3.54 2.59
CA ARG A 57 -1.58 3.75 1.16
C ARG A 57 -0.27 4.09 0.47
N TRP A 58 0.55 4.90 1.13
CA TRP A 58 1.82 5.33 0.60
C TRP A 58 2.78 4.14 0.43
N VAL A 59 2.96 3.29 1.45
CA VAL A 59 3.83 2.11 1.34
C VAL A 59 3.30 1.09 0.33
N MET A 60 1.97 1.00 0.13
CA MET A 60 1.34 0.15 -0.87
C MET A 60 1.41 0.69 -2.31
N GLY A 61 2.13 1.77 -2.57
CA GLY A 61 2.40 2.24 -3.93
C GLY A 61 1.66 3.49 -4.38
N GLU A 62 0.99 4.24 -3.50
CA GLU A 62 0.41 5.53 -3.87
C GLU A 62 1.50 6.53 -4.27
N ASN A 63 1.33 7.11 -5.46
CA ASN A 63 2.30 8.05 -6.04
C ASN A 63 1.68 9.42 -6.37
N LYS A 64 0.40 9.64 -6.06
CA LYS A 64 -0.25 10.92 -6.29
C LYS A 64 -0.13 11.81 -5.06
N PRO A 65 0.56 12.97 -5.12
CA PRO A 65 0.67 13.90 -3.99
C PRO A 65 -0.69 14.31 -3.42
N THR A 66 -1.65 14.60 -4.30
CA THR A 66 -3.02 14.98 -3.91
C THR A 66 -3.73 13.90 -3.10
N SER A 67 -3.42 12.62 -3.35
CA SER A 67 -3.92 11.50 -2.54
C SER A 67 -3.34 11.49 -1.14
N MET A 68 -2.15 12.08 -0.99
CA MET A 68 -1.46 12.26 0.29
C MET A 68 -1.74 13.63 0.92
N ARG A 69 -2.64 14.42 0.35
CA ARG A 69 -2.98 15.78 0.83
C ARG A 69 -1.77 16.73 0.81
N GLY A 70 -0.92 16.60 -0.20
CA GLY A 70 0.26 17.42 -0.46
C GLY A 70 0.32 17.88 -1.91
N ASP A 71 1.18 18.83 -2.18
CA ASP A 71 1.49 19.34 -3.52
C ASP A 71 2.62 18.54 -4.15
N GLY A 72 3.58 18.07 -3.32
CA GLY A 72 4.68 17.18 -3.67
C GLY A 72 4.63 15.85 -2.91
N MET A 73 5.36 14.84 -3.40
CA MET A 73 5.50 13.57 -2.66
C MET A 73 6.38 13.70 -1.43
N ASP A 74 7.25 14.67 -1.40
CA ASP A 74 8.12 15.05 -0.28
C ASP A 74 7.35 15.71 0.89
N ASP A 75 6.13 16.22 0.64
CA ASP A 75 5.23 16.73 1.70
C ASP A 75 4.83 15.65 2.73
N VAL A 76 5.12 14.39 2.47
CA VAL A 76 4.98 13.35 3.48
C VAL A 76 6.08 13.39 4.54
N ILE A 77 7.21 14.08 4.27
CA ILE A 77 8.29 14.28 5.22
C ILE A 77 7.85 15.34 6.25
N PHE A 78 8.15 15.10 7.51
CA PHE A 78 7.85 16.09 8.57
C PHE A 78 8.63 17.39 8.35
N GLY A 79 7.90 18.45 8.03
CA GLY A 79 8.46 19.76 7.67
C GLY A 79 8.93 20.63 8.86
N GLY A 80 8.82 20.11 10.09
CA GLY A 80 9.20 20.84 11.29
C GLY A 80 8.06 21.64 11.92
N THR A 81 8.30 22.09 13.14
CA THR A 81 7.45 23.02 13.92
C THR A 81 8.34 23.99 14.67
N SER A 82 7.74 24.96 15.37
CA SER A 82 8.50 25.86 16.27
C SER A 82 9.29 25.14 17.36
N LEU A 83 8.89 23.89 17.70
CA LEU A 83 9.49 23.11 18.78
C LEU A 83 10.33 21.93 18.31
N ARG A 84 10.21 21.52 17.03
CA ARG A 84 10.90 20.36 16.47
C ARG A 84 11.43 20.66 15.08
N SER A 85 12.70 20.34 14.86
CA SER A 85 13.33 20.48 13.54
C SER A 85 12.69 19.57 12.49
N ALA A 86 12.69 20.02 11.25
CA ALA A 86 12.30 19.21 10.09
C ALA A 86 13.13 17.92 10.01
N ARG A 87 12.56 16.86 9.43
CA ARG A 87 13.28 15.63 9.12
C ARG A 87 13.81 15.69 7.69
N SER A 88 14.90 15.00 7.43
CA SER A 88 15.48 14.87 6.07
C SER A 88 14.83 13.75 5.26
N TYR A 89 14.11 12.84 5.90
CA TYR A 89 13.47 11.71 5.27
C TYR A 89 12.18 11.30 6.01
N ALA A 90 11.33 10.60 5.29
CA ALA A 90 10.24 9.81 5.87
C ALA A 90 10.38 8.34 5.47
N GLU A 91 10.03 7.45 6.39
CA GLU A 91 10.09 6.01 6.20
C GLU A 91 8.83 5.36 6.77
N VAL A 92 8.27 4.45 6.00
CA VAL A 92 7.16 3.60 6.42
C VAL A 92 7.55 2.16 6.14
N ASN A 93 7.43 1.34 7.17
CA ASN A 93 7.71 -0.08 7.14
C ASN A 93 6.41 -0.83 7.42
N LEU A 94 6.09 -1.79 6.57
CA LEU A 94 4.89 -2.61 6.63
C LEU A 94 5.28 -4.08 6.72
N GLN A 95 4.88 -4.76 7.78
CA GLN A 95 5.06 -6.19 7.95
C GLN A 95 3.78 -6.92 7.58
N ILE A 96 3.92 -7.96 6.77
CA ILE A 96 2.82 -8.73 6.21
C ILE A 96 3.08 -10.21 6.45
N GLU A 97 2.06 -10.92 6.93
CA GLU A 97 2.06 -12.38 7.08
C GLU A 97 1.22 -13.04 5.98
N ASN A 98 1.39 -14.37 5.84
CA ASN A 98 0.71 -15.21 4.84
C ASN A 98 1.01 -14.77 3.40
N PHE A 99 2.25 -14.38 3.15
CA PHE A 99 2.74 -14.05 1.83
C PHE A 99 2.94 -15.32 1.00
N ASP A 100 2.52 -15.30 -0.27
CA ASP A 100 2.79 -16.39 -1.22
C ASP A 100 4.13 -16.13 -1.94
N PRO A 101 5.19 -16.90 -1.68
CA PRO A 101 6.50 -16.69 -2.29
C PRO A 101 6.51 -16.90 -3.83
N GLU A 102 5.47 -17.53 -4.40
CA GLU A 102 5.35 -17.68 -5.86
C GLU A 102 5.03 -16.35 -6.57
N ILE A 103 4.43 -15.39 -5.86
CA ILE A 103 4.05 -14.08 -6.42
C ILE A 103 5.27 -13.18 -6.61
N LEU A 104 6.21 -13.25 -5.69
CA LEU A 104 7.48 -12.53 -5.81
C LEU A 104 8.62 -13.50 -5.46
N PRO A 105 9.53 -13.83 -6.39
CA PRO A 105 10.62 -14.76 -6.14
C PRO A 105 11.73 -14.10 -5.30
N ILE A 106 11.34 -13.51 -4.18
CA ILE A 106 12.26 -13.06 -3.15
C ILE A 106 12.40 -14.23 -2.19
N THR A 107 13.58 -14.81 -2.16
CA THR A 107 13.96 -15.95 -1.33
C THR A 107 13.85 -15.61 0.14
N THR A 108 12.66 -15.71 0.69
CA THR A 108 12.44 -15.79 2.14
C THR A 108 11.76 -17.12 2.43
N ASN A 109 12.37 -17.90 3.31
CA ASN A 109 11.77 -19.14 3.82
C ASN A 109 10.67 -18.85 4.86
N GLU A 110 10.30 -17.59 5.04
CA GLU A 110 9.35 -17.13 6.06
C GLU A 110 8.07 -16.63 5.39
N ASN A 111 6.94 -16.98 5.97
CA ASN A 111 5.61 -16.50 5.56
C ASN A 111 5.39 -15.01 5.90
N ILE A 112 6.43 -14.32 6.34
CA ILE A 112 6.43 -12.92 6.78
C ILE A 112 7.35 -12.15 5.86
N ILE A 113 6.90 -11.02 5.34
CA ILE A 113 7.74 -10.09 4.57
C ILE A 113 7.67 -8.69 5.16
N GLU A 114 8.78 -7.99 5.06
CA GLU A 114 8.91 -6.60 5.44
C GLU A 114 9.08 -5.72 4.20
N ILE A 115 8.13 -4.80 3.99
CA ILE A 115 8.16 -3.84 2.89
C ILE A 115 8.44 -2.46 3.46
N VAL A 116 9.55 -1.86 3.03
CA VAL A 116 9.96 -0.53 3.46
C VAL A 116 9.88 0.44 2.29
N ARG A 117 9.19 1.56 2.48
CA ARG A 117 9.29 2.71 1.58
C ARG A 117 9.96 3.86 2.31
N ARG A 118 10.96 4.44 1.69
CA ARG A 118 11.67 5.62 2.19
C ARG A 118 11.71 6.71 1.13
N ILE A 119 11.52 7.96 1.54
CA ILE A 119 11.70 9.14 0.69
C ILE A 119 12.67 10.11 1.35
N ASN A 120 13.56 10.68 0.55
CA ASN A 120 14.46 11.77 0.93
C ASN A 120 14.25 12.93 -0.04
N PHE A 121 14.49 14.16 0.40
CA PHE A 121 14.40 15.34 -0.46
C PHE A 121 15.31 15.26 -1.69
N GLU A 122 16.51 14.70 -1.56
CA GLU A 122 17.53 14.70 -2.61
C GLU A 122 17.41 13.49 -3.55
N SER A 123 17.12 12.29 -3.01
CA SER A 123 17.20 11.04 -3.76
C SER A 123 15.84 10.48 -4.17
N GLY A 124 14.75 11.15 -3.78
CA GLY A 124 13.40 10.68 -4.08
C GLY A 124 12.99 9.45 -3.27
N SER A 125 12.08 8.65 -3.83
CA SER A 125 11.44 7.51 -3.13
C SER A 125 12.04 6.18 -3.57
N THR A 126 12.43 5.36 -2.60
CA THR A 126 12.95 3.99 -2.79
C THR A 126 12.10 2.97 -2.05
N TYR A 127 12.07 1.75 -2.56
CA TYR A 127 11.43 0.60 -1.93
C TYR A 127 12.44 -0.49 -1.63
N ARG A 128 12.25 -1.16 -0.50
CA ARG A 128 13.01 -2.37 -0.13
C ARG A 128 12.07 -3.44 0.36
N ILE A 129 12.38 -4.68 0.01
CA ILE A 129 11.77 -5.88 0.62
C ILE A 129 12.90 -6.72 1.17
N GLU A 130 12.82 -7.10 2.45
CA GLU A 130 13.88 -7.84 3.15
C GLU A 130 15.27 -7.21 2.95
N GLY A 131 15.32 -5.86 3.03
CA GLY A 131 16.55 -5.10 2.85
C GLY A 131 17.04 -4.96 1.39
N LYS A 132 16.50 -5.69 0.42
CA LYS A 132 16.85 -5.59 -1.00
C LYS A 132 16.02 -4.51 -1.68
N GLU A 133 16.67 -3.65 -2.45
CA GLU A 133 16.00 -2.61 -3.22
C GLU A 133 15.22 -3.22 -4.39
N ILE A 134 13.98 -2.76 -4.56
CA ILE A 134 13.07 -3.21 -5.61
C ILE A 134 12.40 -2.02 -6.30
N LEU A 135 11.86 -2.26 -7.49
CA LEU A 135 11.16 -1.24 -8.24
C LEU A 135 9.75 -0.98 -7.66
N ALA A 136 9.36 0.29 -7.62
CA ALA A 136 8.01 0.70 -7.20
C ALA A 136 6.88 0.00 -7.99
N ARG A 137 7.16 -0.41 -9.25
CA ARG A 137 6.24 -1.17 -10.08
C ARG A 137 5.97 -2.56 -9.50
N GLU A 138 7.01 -3.22 -9.02
CA GLU A 138 6.90 -4.59 -8.45
C GLU A 138 6.07 -4.59 -7.17
N VAL A 139 6.25 -3.57 -6.32
CA VAL A 139 5.41 -3.39 -5.12
C VAL A 139 3.95 -3.17 -5.49
N ARG A 140 3.68 -2.35 -6.50
CA ARG A 140 2.29 -2.12 -6.95
C ARG A 140 1.64 -3.37 -7.51
N LEU A 141 2.39 -4.19 -8.27
CA LEU A 141 1.90 -5.47 -8.79
C LEU A 141 1.61 -6.44 -7.66
N LEU A 142 2.52 -6.55 -6.69
CA LEU A 142 2.34 -7.35 -5.49
C LEU A 142 1.00 -7.05 -4.82
N PHE A 143 0.75 -5.79 -4.47
CA PHE A 143 -0.50 -5.41 -3.81
C PHE A 143 -1.73 -5.53 -4.72
N ALA A 144 -1.58 -5.37 -6.03
CA ALA A 144 -2.67 -5.60 -6.98
C ALA A 144 -3.06 -7.07 -7.04
N ASP A 145 -2.11 -7.99 -6.99
CA ASP A 145 -2.37 -9.43 -6.97
C ASP A 145 -3.15 -9.87 -5.72
N TYR A 146 -2.93 -9.20 -4.60
CA TYR A 146 -3.71 -9.42 -3.37
C TYR A 146 -4.97 -8.55 -3.27
N SER A 147 -5.34 -7.81 -4.34
CA SER A 147 -6.44 -6.83 -4.35
C SER A 147 -6.41 -5.85 -3.15
N SER A 148 -5.22 -5.59 -2.65
CA SER A 148 -4.95 -4.76 -1.47
C SER A 148 -4.18 -3.48 -1.80
N GLY A 149 -4.13 -3.07 -3.08
CA GLY A 149 -3.40 -1.89 -3.52
C GLY A 149 -3.88 -0.58 -2.88
N SER A 150 -3.09 0.47 -3.06
CA SER A 150 -3.34 1.81 -2.48
C SER A 150 -4.69 2.43 -2.85
N ASN A 151 -5.30 1.98 -3.93
CA ASN A 151 -6.62 2.40 -4.41
C ASN A 151 -7.69 1.30 -4.24
N SER A 152 -7.37 0.21 -3.56
CA SER A 152 -8.31 -0.88 -3.31
C SER A 152 -9.53 -0.42 -2.52
N PRO A 153 -10.74 -0.94 -2.82
CA PRO A 153 -11.92 -0.77 -2.01
C PRO A 153 -11.76 -1.25 -0.55
N SER A 154 -10.75 -2.08 -0.27
CA SER A 154 -10.41 -2.51 1.09
C SER A 154 -9.91 -1.36 1.97
N LEU A 155 -9.36 -0.29 1.38
CA LEU A 155 -8.90 0.91 2.06
C LEU A 155 -9.92 2.04 1.96
N VAL A 156 -10.94 2.00 2.79
CA VAL A 156 -12.05 2.96 2.78
C VAL A 156 -11.69 4.23 3.54
N ARG A 157 -11.74 5.38 2.86
CA ARG A 157 -11.57 6.71 3.47
C ARG A 157 -12.89 7.28 3.96
N GLN A 158 -12.79 8.27 4.83
CA GLN A 158 -13.95 9.05 5.26
C GLN A 158 -14.69 9.65 4.05
N GLY A 159 -16.00 9.46 3.97
CA GLY A 159 -16.86 9.93 2.89
C GLY A 159 -16.81 9.09 1.59
N GLN A 160 -15.88 8.16 1.47
CA GLN A 160 -15.74 7.35 0.26
C GLN A 160 -16.93 6.43 0.02
N ILE A 161 -17.55 5.90 1.08
CA ILE A 161 -18.74 5.03 0.96
C ILE A 161 -19.91 5.81 0.32
N SER A 162 -20.15 7.03 0.72
CA SER A 162 -21.22 7.86 0.13
C SER A 162 -20.94 8.17 -1.34
N ASN A 163 -19.69 8.44 -1.70
CA ASN A 163 -19.28 8.63 -3.09
C ASN A 163 -19.49 7.36 -3.90
N LEU A 164 -19.15 6.19 -3.34
CA LEU A 164 -19.29 4.86 -3.96
C LEU A 164 -20.75 4.53 -4.30
N ILE A 165 -21.68 4.88 -3.39
CA ILE A 165 -23.12 4.69 -3.60
C ILE A 165 -23.63 5.56 -4.76
N ASN A 166 -23.11 6.79 -4.88
CA ASN A 166 -23.51 7.77 -5.87
C ASN A 166 -22.73 7.71 -7.19
N GLU A 167 -21.73 6.83 -7.30
CA GLU A 167 -20.91 6.70 -8.50
C GLU A 167 -21.66 6.12 -9.70
N ASN A 168 -21.14 6.42 -10.88
CA ASN A 168 -21.69 5.92 -12.14
C ASN A 168 -21.47 4.40 -12.31
N PRO A 169 -22.21 3.70 -13.19
CA PRO A 169 -22.10 2.27 -13.37
C PRO A 169 -20.70 1.77 -13.76
N LYS A 170 -19.92 2.57 -14.50
CA LYS A 170 -18.55 2.20 -14.90
C LYS A 170 -17.59 2.14 -13.69
N SER A 171 -17.70 3.10 -12.78
CA SER A 171 -16.91 3.10 -11.56
C SER A 171 -17.30 1.96 -10.62
N ARG A 172 -18.61 1.68 -10.49
CA ARG A 172 -19.10 0.53 -9.71
C ARG A 172 -18.63 -0.80 -10.28
N LYS A 173 -18.59 -0.95 -11.62
CA LYS A 173 -18.03 -2.14 -12.27
C LYS A 173 -16.59 -2.38 -11.82
N ARG A 174 -15.73 -1.35 -11.82
CA ARG A 174 -14.33 -1.47 -11.39
C ARG A 174 -14.20 -1.98 -9.95
N ILE A 175 -15.07 -1.53 -9.06
CA ILE A 175 -15.07 -1.98 -7.67
C ILE A 175 -15.44 -3.45 -7.56
N LEU A 176 -16.44 -3.89 -8.35
CA LEU A 176 -16.82 -5.31 -8.40
C LEU A 176 -15.69 -6.18 -8.99
N GLU A 177 -14.98 -5.70 -10.01
CA GLU A 177 -13.82 -6.37 -10.61
C GLU A 177 -12.67 -6.50 -9.59
N GLU A 178 -12.46 -5.49 -8.78
CA GLU A 178 -11.45 -5.52 -7.72
C GLU A 178 -11.86 -6.45 -6.56
N ALA A 179 -13.12 -6.41 -6.15
CA ALA A 179 -13.67 -7.33 -5.16
C ALA A 179 -13.67 -8.79 -5.63
N ALA A 180 -13.74 -9.01 -6.95
CA ALA A 180 -13.64 -10.33 -7.59
C ALA A 180 -12.18 -10.79 -7.82
N TRP A 181 -11.18 -10.03 -7.39
CA TRP A 181 -9.74 -10.35 -7.52
C TRP A 181 -9.24 -10.46 -8.97
N ILE A 182 -9.91 -9.81 -9.93
CA ILE A 182 -9.55 -9.88 -11.34
C ILE A 182 -8.76 -8.68 -11.85
N SER A 183 -8.61 -7.63 -11.05
CA SER A 183 -7.86 -6.42 -11.43
C SER A 183 -6.37 -6.68 -11.66
N GLY A 184 -5.74 -7.55 -10.89
CA GLY A 184 -4.35 -7.99 -11.10
C GLY A 184 -4.14 -8.70 -12.44
N LEU A 185 -5.10 -9.54 -12.84
CA LEU A 185 -5.08 -10.22 -14.13
C LEU A 185 -5.15 -9.24 -15.32
N TYR A 186 -5.98 -8.20 -15.22
CA TYR A 186 -6.06 -7.16 -16.25
C TYR A 186 -4.76 -6.38 -16.39
N HIS A 187 -4.08 -6.07 -15.30
CA HIS A 187 -2.78 -5.40 -15.31
C HIS A 187 -1.72 -6.24 -16.00
N ARG A 188 -1.59 -7.52 -15.65
CA ARG A 188 -0.62 -8.43 -16.26
C ARG A 188 -0.90 -8.64 -17.75
N ARG A 189 -2.17 -8.78 -18.13
CA ARG A 189 -2.57 -8.88 -19.53
C ARG A 189 -2.15 -7.64 -20.31
N HIS A 190 -2.45 -6.44 -19.81
CA HIS A 190 -2.11 -5.20 -20.46
C HIS A 190 -0.59 -5.02 -20.62
N GLU A 191 0.21 -5.35 -19.60
CA GLU A 191 1.67 -5.34 -19.71
C GLU A 191 2.20 -6.33 -20.75
N SER A 192 1.57 -7.50 -20.86
CA SER A 192 1.95 -8.50 -21.86
C SER A 192 1.61 -8.02 -23.28
N GLU A 193 0.44 -7.39 -23.47
CA GLU A 193 0.04 -6.75 -24.73
C GLU A 193 1.01 -5.64 -25.16
N LEU A 194 1.43 -4.77 -24.20
CA LEU A 194 2.41 -3.71 -24.47
C LEU A 194 3.79 -4.29 -24.87
N LYS A 195 4.24 -5.36 -24.22
CA LYS A 195 5.51 -6.01 -24.57
C LYS A 195 5.44 -6.70 -25.94
N LEU A 196 4.32 -7.31 -26.29
CA LEU A 196 4.08 -7.92 -27.61
C LEU A 196 4.14 -6.85 -28.72
N ASN A 197 3.38 -5.76 -28.55
CA ASN A 197 3.37 -4.66 -29.51
C ASN A 197 4.73 -3.93 -29.66
N ALA A 198 5.58 -3.99 -28.64
CA ALA A 198 6.94 -3.43 -28.69
C ALA A 198 7.95 -4.38 -29.36
N SER A 199 7.56 -5.63 -29.57
CA SER A 199 8.41 -6.68 -30.20
C SER A 199 8.11 -6.88 -31.69
N GLU A 200 6.99 -6.35 -32.16
CA GLU A 200 6.60 -6.22 -33.56
C GLU A 200 7.20 -4.95 -34.19
#